data_2118fcf057e7e8692e71de4c0b3700b9
#
_entry.id   2118fcf057e7e8692e71de4c0b3700b9
#
_cell.length_a   1.000
_cell.length_b   1.000
_cell.length_c   1.000
_cell.angle_alpha   90.00
_cell.angle_beta   90.00
_cell.angle_gamma   90.00
#
_symmetry.space_group_name_H-M   'P 1'
#
loop_
_entity.id
_entity.type
_entity.pdbx_description
1 polymer ?
#
loop_
_entity_poly.entity_id
_entity_poly.type
_entity_poly.pdbx_seq_one_letter_code
_entity_poly.pdbx_strand_id
1 'polypeptide(L)'
;MTLSDVKDKFRGITFVMLWVLGHSFAAAQPVYTFMDMQMHPTMHVPYPFFSKGLVYFDPEQPPAITYMHQFQNVNYANFLEQNPGARILVTGSLNNEYVLSPRRARSIILKQIEYVNQFVAEHPDRFAVARSPGEVRELFHRTDKTIFVHSIEGGKRLINSQEDADFWAAQGVAFVTLVHLVDCEFGGAAIAPGLATRLINAGASKNLDKEEGLTPLGRDAIRWLANAGILTDVTHMNDKTRADALEVMETNGIPPLSTHDGFKPIQNQPRALTEDQVVQIYRNNGMVALPISGFTCQPYEPAAHYRQLLDSMKTYCDGSVDSYQFTYLAVKNFVESHAELGYSASLPDSVKVDFSIGFQSDFNGWLNHSRPRYGPDGCFALDPDSTYEPIEIQGLAHPGLLPSQWDYLEREGVDLSPIRRSSEKFLRMWEYMLKNKGSF
;
A
#
# COMPACT_ATOMS: atom_id res chain seq x y z
N MET A 1 47.69 14.83 47.83
CA MET A 1 47.07 14.53 46.54
C MET A 1 48.22 14.24 45.59
N THR A 2 48.49 12.98 45.29
CA THR A 2 49.66 12.57 44.49
C THR A 2 49.30 12.50 43.02
N LEU A 3 50.31 12.67 42.18
CA LEU A 3 50.14 12.63 40.72
C LEU A 3 49.48 11.32 40.19
N SER A 4 49.40 10.27 41.01
CA SER A 4 48.68 9.02 40.71
C SER A 4 47.16 9.17 40.74
N ASP A 5 46.64 9.99 41.69
CA ASP A 5 45.19 10.17 41.87
C ASP A 5 44.52 10.98 40.73
N VAL A 6 45.33 11.75 39.99
CA VAL A 6 44.85 12.52 38.83
C VAL A 6 44.78 11.64 37.59
N LYS A 7 45.69 10.66 37.42
CA LYS A 7 45.70 9.77 36.25
C LYS A 7 44.55 8.80 36.23
N ASP A 8 44.08 8.34 37.38
CA ASP A 8 42.95 7.37 37.41
C ASP A 8 41.61 8.06 37.20
N LYS A 9 41.45 9.35 37.58
CA LYS A 9 40.23 10.11 37.23
C LYS A 9 40.12 10.40 35.72
N PHE A 10 41.26 10.60 35.04
CA PHE A 10 41.25 10.83 33.58
C PHE A 10 41.05 9.53 32.79
N ARG A 11 41.44 8.36 33.28
CA ARG A 11 41.19 7.07 32.63
C ARG A 11 39.70 6.69 32.65
N GLY A 12 38.97 7.00 33.72
CA GLY A 12 37.54 6.76 33.82
C GLY A 12 36.71 7.63 32.86
N ILE A 13 37.12 8.90 32.69
CA ILE A 13 36.41 9.84 31.80
C ILE A 13 36.66 9.50 30.33
N THR A 14 37.87 9.04 29.98
CA THR A 14 38.18 8.63 28.59
C THR A 14 37.46 7.34 28.20
N PHE A 15 37.22 6.41 29.11
CA PHE A 15 36.49 5.17 28.85
C PHE A 15 34.98 5.42 28.72
N VAL A 16 34.41 6.35 29.50
CA VAL A 16 32.99 6.73 29.36
C VAL A 16 32.75 7.56 28.11
N MET A 17 33.67 8.47 27.72
CA MET A 17 33.55 9.19 26.44
C MET A 17 33.75 8.29 25.22
N LEU A 18 34.61 7.29 25.26
CA LEU A 18 34.77 6.31 24.20
C LEU A 18 33.55 5.37 24.10
N TRP A 19 32.85 5.12 25.19
CA TRP A 19 31.62 4.33 25.19
C TRP A 19 30.41 5.14 24.68
N VAL A 20 30.37 6.44 24.92
CA VAL A 20 29.34 7.36 24.39
C VAL A 20 29.61 7.74 22.93
N LEU A 21 30.86 7.77 22.44
CA LEU A 21 31.21 8.03 21.05
C LEU A 21 31.23 6.75 20.19
N GLY A 22 31.18 5.56 20.82
CA GLY A 22 31.11 4.26 20.12
C GLY A 22 29.72 3.81 19.71
N HIS A 23 28.67 4.52 20.08
CA HIS A 23 27.38 4.39 19.44
C HIS A 23 27.36 5.24 18.16
N SER A 24 28.21 4.87 17.20
CA SER A 24 27.95 5.18 15.81
C SER A 24 26.49 4.79 15.57
N PHE A 25 25.66 5.72 15.17
CA PHE A 25 24.38 5.41 14.57
C PHE A 25 24.69 4.49 13.38
N ALA A 26 24.75 3.19 13.63
CA ALA A 26 24.76 2.24 12.54
C ALA A 26 23.51 2.59 11.75
N ALA A 27 23.70 3.05 10.50
CA ALA A 27 22.59 3.35 9.62
C ALA A 27 21.67 2.12 9.65
N ALA A 28 20.39 2.33 9.92
CA ALA A 28 19.44 1.23 10.02
C ALA A 28 19.55 0.40 8.74
N GLN A 29 19.69 -0.91 8.89
CA GLN A 29 19.83 -1.78 7.73
C GLN A 29 18.58 -1.66 6.86
N PRO A 30 18.72 -1.53 5.52
CA PRO A 30 17.58 -1.39 4.64
C PRO A 30 16.73 -2.66 4.61
N VAL A 31 15.44 -2.48 4.39
CA VAL A 31 14.45 -3.54 4.23
C VAL A 31 14.05 -3.63 2.76
N TYR A 32 14.56 -4.62 2.06
CA TYR A 32 14.22 -4.89 0.65
C TYR A 32 13.42 -6.18 0.56
N THR A 33 12.12 -6.05 0.48
CA THR A 33 11.20 -7.18 0.36
C THR A 33 9.94 -6.78 -0.38
N PHE A 34 9.15 -7.74 -0.77
CA PHE A 34 7.80 -7.47 -1.22
C PHE A 34 6.94 -7.03 -0.03
N MET A 35 6.23 -5.91 -0.21
CA MET A 35 5.32 -5.33 0.75
C MET A 35 3.98 -5.08 0.09
N ASP A 36 2.95 -5.79 0.55
CA ASP A 36 1.58 -5.56 0.13
C ASP A 36 1.04 -4.31 0.85
N MET A 37 0.76 -3.27 0.08
CA MET A 37 0.37 -1.96 0.61
C MET A 37 -1.06 -1.93 1.14
N GLN A 38 -1.89 -2.94 0.85
CA GLN A 38 -3.24 -3.05 1.40
C GLN A 38 -3.87 -4.43 1.18
N MET A 39 -4.43 -4.98 2.26
CA MET A 39 -5.35 -6.12 2.28
C MET A 39 -6.40 -5.92 3.38
N HIS A 40 -7.55 -6.58 3.26
CA HIS A 40 -8.71 -6.39 4.15
C HIS A 40 -9.08 -7.64 4.97
N PRO A 41 -8.28 -8.05 5.96
CA PRO A 41 -8.56 -9.26 6.75
C PRO A 41 -9.80 -9.14 7.63
N THR A 42 -10.37 -7.94 7.76
CA THR A 42 -11.39 -7.59 8.76
C THR A 42 -12.69 -7.05 8.17
N MET A 43 -12.93 -7.28 6.86
CA MET A 43 -14.10 -6.77 6.14
C MET A 43 -15.45 -7.17 6.78
N HIS A 44 -15.48 -8.29 7.51
CA HIS A 44 -16.65 -8.73 8.26
C HIS A 44 -17.08 -7.79 9.39
N VAL A 45 -16.23 -6.88 9.85
CA VAL A 45 -16.55 -5.95 10.95
C VAL A 45 -17.45 -4.80 10.47
N PRO A 46 -17.07 -4.05 9.37
CA PRO A 46 -17.97 -3.04 8.81
C PRO A 46 -19.14 -3.65 8.04
N TYR A 47 -18.99 -4.85 7.48
CA TYR A 47 -19.96 -5.53 6.63
C TYR A 47 -20.13 -7.01 7.05
N PRO A 48 -21.09 -7.33 7.92
CA PRO A 48 -21.22 -8.65 8.54
C PRO A 48 -21.49 -9.83 7.58
N PHE A 49 -21.79 -9.57 6.32
CA PHE A 49 -21.98 -10.61 5.31
C PHE A 49 -20.65 -11.16 4.73
N PHE A 50 -19.52 -10.50 5.01
CA PHE A 50 -18.20 -11.07 4.73
C PHE A 50 -17.79 -12.08 5.79
N SER A 51 -17.02 -13.07 5.38
CA SER A 51 -16.40 -14.01 6.31
C SER A 51 -15.18 -13.38 7.00
N LYS A 52 -14.76 -13.97 8.12
CA LYS A 52 -13.52 -13.58 8.79
C LYS A 52 -12.31 -13.91 7.92
N GLY A 53 -11.36 -12.96 7.77
CA GLY A 53 -10.20 -13.12 6.91
C GLY A 53 -9.09 -13.97 7.50
N LEU A 54 -8.65 -13.68 8.71
CA LEU A 54 -7.52 -14.38 9.35
C LEU A 54 -8.03 -15.63 10.09
N VAL A 55 -8.23 -16.71 9.35
CA VAL A 55 -8.63 -18.03 9.89
C VAL A 55 -7.74 -19.11 9.30
N TYR A 56 -7.51 -20.17 10.07
CA TYR A 56 -6.86 -21.39 9.58
C TYR A 56 -7.91 -22.34 9.01
N PHE A 57 -7.56 -23.03 7.96
CA PHE A 57 -8.33 -24.13 7.41
C PHE A 57 -7.51 -25.44 7.46
N ASP A 58 -8.19 -26.56 7.36
CA ASP A 58 -7.53 -27.85 7.22
C ASP A 58 -6.82 -27.92 5.85
N PRO A 59 -5.47 -28.08 5.81
CA PRO A 59 -4.74 -28.17 4.55
C PRO A 59 -5.19 -29.33 3.63
N GLU A 60 -5.77 -30.39 4.20
CA GLU A 60 -6.32 -31.49 3.42
C GLU A 60 -7.69 -31.19 2.80
N GLN A 61 -8.34 -30.11 3.28
CA GLN A 61 -9.64 -29.65 2.80
C GLN A 61 -9.62 -28.14 2.54
N PRO A 62 -8.77 -27.67 1.59
CA PRO A 62 -8.68 -26.24 1.31
C PRO A 62 -10.03 -25.71 0.78
N PRO A 63 -10.39 -24.48 1.13
CA PRO A 63 -11.61 -23.88 0.60
C PRO A 63 -11.50 -23.71 -0.92
N ALA A 64 -12.63 -23.84 -1.61
CA ALA A 64 -12.71 -23.52 -3.03
C ALA A 64 -12.66 -22.00 -3.22
N ILE A 65 -11.49 -21.46 -3.54
CA ILE A 65 -11.26 -20.02 -3.77
C ILE A 65 -10.89 -19.83 -5.24
N THR A 66 -11.43 -18.79 -5.87
CA THR A 66 -11.12 -18.41 -7.24
C THR A 66 -10.63 -16.95 -7.28
N TYR A 67 -10.09 -16.51 -8.41
CA TYR A 67 -9.70 -15.13 -8.63
C TYR A 67 -10.87 -14.13 -8.54
N MET A 68 -12.12 -14.58 -8.57
CA MET A 68 -13.32 -13.77 -8.36
C MET A 68 -13.66 -13.65 -6.87
N HIS A 69 -13.05 -12.69 -6.19
CA HIS A 69 -13.05 -12.65 -4.71
C HIS A 69 -14.24 -11.95 -4.05
N GLN A 70 -15.15 -11.34 -4.77
CA GLN A 70 -16.11 -10.35 -4.25
C GLN A 70 -16.72 -10.64 -2.87
N PHE A 71 -16.98 -11.92 -2.55
CA PHE A 71 -17.53 -12.33 -1.25
C PHE A 71 -16.74 -13.47 -0.59
N GLN A 72 -15.59 -13.85 -1.16
CA GLN A 72 -14.79 -14.94 -0.65
C GLN A 72 -13.86 -14.47 0.45
N ASN A 73 -13.54 -15.37 1.38
CA ASN A 73 -12.54 -15.13 2.39
C ASN A 73 -11.17 -15.64 1.87
N VAL A 74 -10.33 -14.72 1.41
CA VAL A 74 -9.05 -15.04 0.76
C VAL A 74 -7.81 -14.75 1.62
N ASN A 75 -8.00 -14.16 2.81
CA ASN A 75 -6.91 -13.86 3.73
C ASN A 75 -6.70 -15.00 4.74
N TYR A 76 -6.96 -16.26 4.35
CA TYR A 76 -6.73 -17.41 5.21
C TYR A 76 -5.28 -17.49 5.68
N ALA A 77 -5.11 -17.69 6.98
CA ALA A 77 -3.81 -17.70 7.65
C ALA A 77 -2.80 -18.69 7.05
N ASN A 78 -3.27 -19.85 6.59
CA ASN A 78 -2.44 -20.85 5.93
C ASN A 78 -1.71 -20.29 4.70
N PHE A 79 -2.35 -19.44 3.90
CA PHE A 79 -1.74 -18.85 2.72
C PHE A 79 -0.69 -17.80 3.07
N LEU A 80 -0.91 -17.06 4.16
CA LEU A 80 0.02 -16.03 4.63
C LEU A 80 1.26 -16.62 5.32
N GLU A 81 1.14 -17.84 5.84
CA GLU A 81 2.19 -18.52 6.58
C GLU A 81 3.16 -19.29 5.69
N GLN A 82 2.64 -19.99 4.66
CA GLN A 82 3.41 -20.99 3.90
C GLN A 82 4.46 -20.42 2.95
N ASN A 83 4.42 -19.22 2.60
CA ASN A 83 5.37 -18.41 1.82
C ASN A 83 4.64 -17.16 1.33
N PRO A 84 4.51 -16.14 2.14
CA PRO A 84 3.88 -14.94 1.68
C PRO A 84 4.75 -14.33 0.57
N GLY A 85 4.18 -14.12 -0.60
CA GLY A 85 4.81 -13.34 -1.66
C GLY A 85 5.06 -11.89 -1.26
N ALA A 86 4.64 -11.52 -0.05
CA ALA A 86 4.94 -10.28 0.64
C ALA A 86 5.17 -10.57 2.13
N ARG A 87 6.30 -10.13 2.68
CA ARG A 87 6.62 -10.33 4.10
C ARG A 87 6.07 -9.23 5.01
N ILE A 88 5.76 -8.07 4.44
CA ILE A 88 5.11 -6.97 5.13
C ILE A 88 3.73 -6.79 4.50
N LEU A 89 2.71 -6.82 5.33
CA LEU A 89 1.31 -6.74 4.92
C LEU A 89 0.65 -5.57 5.63
N VAL A 90 0.15 -4.60 4.86
CA VAL A 90 -0.63 -3.51 5.43
C VAL A 90 -2.09 -3.92 5.51
N THR A 91 -2.63 -3.93 6.73
CA THR A 91 -4.04 -4.24 6.98
C THR A 91 -4.88 -2.96 6.90
N GLY A 92 -5.62 -2.81 5.81
CA GLY A 92 -6.58 -1.73 5.61
C GLY A 92 -7.82 -1.93 6.47
N SER A 93 -7.93 -1.19 7.58
CA SER A 93 -9.16 -1.12 8.35
C SER A 93 -10.17 -0.26 7.61
N LEU A 94 -11.21 -0.89 7.05
CA LEU A 94 -12.19 -0.20 6.22
C LEU A 94 -13.22 0.54 7.06
N ASN A 95 -13.40 1.83 6.77
CA ASN A 95 -14.47 2.61 7.37
C ASN A 95 -15.83 2.33 6.68
N ASN A 96 -16.88 2.19 7.46
CA ASN A 96 -18.24 2.22 6.90
C ASN A 96 -18.67 3.69 6.75
N GLU A 97 -18.49 4.27 5.58
CA GLU A 97 -18.73 5.69 5.28
C GLU A 97 -20.20 6.12 5.33
N TYR A 98 -21.14 5.15 5.47
CA TYR A 98 -22.57 5.43 5.72
C TYR A 98 -22.90 5.62 7.19
N VAL A 99 -21.94 5.35 8.08
CA VAL A 99 -22.10 5.60 9.52
C VAL A 99 -22.05 7.10 9.78
N LEU A 100 -23.12 7.64 10.34
CA LEU A 100 -23.28 9.08 10.59
C LEU A 100 -22.57 9.56 11.87
N SER A 101 -22.25 8.67 12.79
CA SER A 101 -21.66 9.00 14.08
C SER A 101 -20.15 8.78 14.09
N PRO A 102 -19.32 9.81 14.41
CA PRO A 102 -17.87 9.66 14.56
C PRO A 102 -17.50 8.58 15.59
N ARG A 103 -18.22 8.51 16.71
CA ARG A 103 -18.00 7.49 17.75
C ARG A 103 -18.18 6.08 17.22
N ARG A 104 -19.18 5.84 16.37
CA ARG A 104 -19.44 4.53 15.78
C ARG A 104 -18.40 4.19 14.71
N ALA A 105 -18.02 5.17 13.86
CA ALA A 105 -16.94 5.00 12.87
C ALA A 105 -15.63 4.61 13.58
N ARG A 106 -15.23 5.35 14.63
CA ARG A 106 -14.05 5.03 15.45
C ARG A 106 -14.13 3.61 16.04
N SER A 107 -15.30 3.21 16.59
CA SER A 107 -15.48 1.88 17.14
C SER A 107 -15.34 0.76 16.11
N ILE A 108 -15.77 0.98 14.86
CA ILE A 108 -15.62 0.01 13.76
C ILE A 108 -14.14 -0.19 13.42
N ILE A 109 -13.37 0.88 13.30
CA ILE A 109 -11.93 0.79 13.02
C ILE A 109 -11.17 0.12 14.16
N LEU A 110 -11.44 0.53 15.42
CA LEU A 110 -10.80 -0.08 16.59
C LEU A 110 -11.03 -1.59 16.68
N LYS A 111 -12.24 -2.06 16.40
CA LYS A 111 -12.54 -3.51 16.38
C LYS A 111 -11.76 -4.27 15.31
N GLN A 112 -11.48 -3.64 14.18
CA GLN A 112 -10.67 -4.24 13.11
C GLN A 112 -9.21 -4.35 13.53
N ILE A 113 -8.64 -3.27 14.08
CA ILE A 113 -7.27 -3.26 14.62
C ILE A 113 -7.15 -4.30 15.75
N GLU A 114 -8.10 -4.35 16.66
CA GLU A 114 -8.12 -5.31 17.76
C GLU A 114 -8.18 -6.77 17.26
N TYR A 115 -9.00 -7.06 16.25
CA TYR A 115 -9.09 -8.39 15.64
C TYR A 115 -7.72 -8.86 15.11
N VAL A 116 -7.00 -8.01 14.37
CA VAL A 116 -5.65 -8.34 13.86
C VAL A 116 -4.67 -8.52 15.02
N ASN A 117 -4.67 -7.62 16.01
CA ASN A 117 -3.79 -7.72 17.17
C ASN A 117 -4.05 -9.01 17.97
N GLN A 118 -5.30 -9.38 18.15
CA GLN A 118 -5.66 -10.63 18.84
C GLN A 118 -5.21 -11.86 18.05
N PHE A 119 -5.44 -11.90 16.74
CA PHE A 119 -4.97 -12.97 15.88
C PHE A 119 -3.45 -13.17 15.97
N VAL A 120 -2.68 -12.07 15.95
CA VAL A 120 -1.22 -12.12 16.08
C VAL A 120 -0.80 -12.58 17.47
N ALA A 121 -1.51 -12.16 18.52
CA ALA A 121 -1.22 -12.59 19.89
C ALA A 121 -1.50 -14.10 20.12
N GLU A 122 -2.44 -14.68 19.36
CA GLU A 122 -2.74 -16.11 19.38
C GLU A 122 -1.73 -16.94 18.53
N HIS A 123 -0.99 -16.31 17.61
CA HIS A 123 -0.01 -16.93 16.71
C HIS A 123 1.35 -16.22 16.68
N PRO A 124 1.98 -15.98 17.86
CA PRO A 124 3.16 -15.12 17.98
C PRO A 124 4.45 -15.70 17.39
N ASP A 125 4.48 -16.98 17.09
CA ASP A 125 5.57 -17.69 16.43
C ASP A 125 5.65 -17.36 14.92
N ARG A 126 4.56 -16.97 14.28
CA ARG A 126 4.42 -16.80 12.81
C ARG A 126 4.17 -15.38 12.38
N PHE A 127 3.48 -14.60 13.21
CA PHE A 127 3.04 -13.25 12.90
C PHE A 127 3.53 -12.24 13.92
N ALA A 128 3.66 -11.00 13.49
CA ALA A 128 3.94 -9.85 14.35
C ALA A 128 3.19 -8.62 13.86
N VAL A 129 2.86 -7.69 14.75
CA VAL A 129 2.39 -6.34 14.41
C VAL A 129 3.51 -5.36 14.67
N ALA A 130 3.80 -4.49 13.71
CA ALA A 130 4.69 -3.36 13.87
C ALA A 130 3.90 -2.05 13.86
N ARG A 131 4.22 -1.15 14.78
CA ARG A 131 3.57 0.15 14.96
C ARG A 131 4.48 1.33 14.64
N SER A 132 5.69 1.03 14.20
CA SER A 132 6.68 2.01 13.78
C SER A 132 7.64 1.42 12.75
N PRO A 133 8.30 2.24 11.94
CA PRO A 133 9.33 1.78 11.01
C PRO A 133 10.47 1.03 11.71
N GLY A 134 10.85 1.47 12.90
CA GLY A 134 11.89 0.82 13.72
C GLY A 134 11.51 -0.61 14.09
N GLU A 135 10.27 -0.83 14.53
CA GLU A 135 9.74 -2.16 14.81
C GLU A 135 9.68 -3.04 13.56
N VAL A 136 9.28 -2.49 12.39
CA VAL A 136 9.32 -3.24 11.12
C VAL A 136 10.74 -3.71 10.83
N ARG A 137 11.74 -2.82 10.93
CA ARG A 137 13.14 -3.16 10.68
C ARG A 137 13.65 -4.22 11.66
N GLU A 138 13.36 -4.06 12.95
CA GLU A 138 13.77 -5.02 13.98
C GLU A 138 13.17 -6.41 13.71
N LEU A 139 11.87 -6.48 13.50
CA LEU A 139 11.18 -7.74 13.21
C LEU A 139 11.68 -8.39 11.91
N PHE A 140 11.88 -7.59 10.87
CA PHE A 140 12.35 -8.07 9.57
C PHE A 140 13.75 -8.71 9.67
N HIS A 141 14.68 -8.09 10.39
CA HIS A 141 16.06 -8.57 10.47
C HIS A 141 16.28 -9.64 11.54
N ARG A 142 15.39 -9.73 12.54
CA ARG A 142 15.57 -10.68 13.67
C ARG A 142 14.66 -11.89 13.65
N THR A 143 13.66 -11.92 12.79
CA THR A 143 12.67 -13.00 12.73
C THR A 143 12.31 -13.31 11.29
N ASP A 144 11.65 -14.46 11.06
CA ASP A 144 11.07 -14.83 9.77
C ASP A 144 9.55 -14.60 9.71
N LYS A 145 9.00 -13.88 10.69
CA LYS A 145 7.56 -13.65 10.79
C LYS A 145 7.03 -12.77 9.66
N THR A 146 5.78 -13.00 9.29
CA THR A 146 4.99 -12.05 8.53
C THR A 146 4.62 -10.88 9.42
N ILE A 147 4.87 -9.65 8.95
CA ILE A 147 4.73 -8.41 9.71
C ILE A 147 3.49 -7.66 9.22
N PHE A 148 2.54 -7.45 10.13
CA PHE A 148 1.38 -6.61 9.87
C PHE A 148 1.65 -5.16 10.28
N VAL A 149 1.17 -4.22 9.44
CA VAL A 149 1.16 -2.78 9.70
C VAL A 149 -0.27 -2.29 9.54
N HIS A 150 -0.76 -1.42 10.43
CA HIS A 150 -2.12 -0.92 10.35
C HIS A 150 -2.25 0.30 9.46
N SER A 151 -3.32 0.36 8.68
CA SER A 151 -3.80 1.55 7.97
C SER A 151 -5.31 1.71 8.10
N ILE A 152 -5.81 2.87 7.69
CA ILE A 152 -7.26 3.15 7.64
C ILE A 152 -7.61 3.50 6.21
N GLU A 153 -8.62 2.83 5.65
CA GLU A 153 -9.22 3.20 4.39
C GLU A 153 -10.58 3.87 4.61
N GLY A 154 -10.64 5.15 4.22
CA GLY A 154 -11.79 6.02 4.44
C GLY A 154 -11.69 6.85 5.72
N GLY A 155 -11.13 8.05 5.62
CA GLY A 155 -10.93 8.98 6.74
C GLY A 155 -12.21 9.65 7.27
N LYS A 156 -13.34 9.53 6.53
CA LYS A 156 -14.60 10.19 6.85
C LYS A 156 -14.99 10.02 8.31
N ARG A 157 -15.25 11.13 9.01
CA ARG A 157 -15.63 11.22 10.44
C ARG A 157 -14.59 10.71 11.43
N LEU A 158 -13.39 10.39 10.98
CA LEU A 158 -12.32 9.87 11.83
C LEU A 158 -11.25 10.91 12.15
N ILE A 159 -11.10 11.96 11.30
CA ILE A 159 -10.04 12.97 11.40
C ILE A 159 -10.69 14.36 11.41
N ASN A 160 -11.09 14.84 12.58
CA ASN A 160 -11.75 16.13 12.72
C ASN A 160 -10.90 17.15 13.50
N SER A 161 -9.79 16.72 14.04
CA SER A 161 -8.85 17.55 14.81
C SER A 161 -7.47 16.89 14.88
N GLN A 162 -6.48 17.63 15.42
CA GLN A 162 -5.16 17.08 15.71
C GLN A 162 -5.24 15.91 16.71
N GLU A 163 -6.12 16.00 17.70
CA GLU A 163 -6.29 14.95 18.73
C GLU A 163 -6.80 13.65 18.11
N ASP A 164 -7.65 13.73 17.08
CA ASP A 164 -8.09 12.53 16.34
C ASP A 164 -6.91 11.88 15.61
N ALA A 165 -6.06 12.67 14.93
CA ALA A 165 -4.86 12.17 14.24
C ALA A 165 -3.86 11.54 15.24
N ASP A 166 -3.60 12.21 16.37
CA ASP A 166 -2.73 11.71 17.44
C ASP A 166 -3.27 10.40 18.05
N PHE A 167 -4.60 10.29 18.19
CA PHE A 167 -5.25 9.07 18.64
C PHE A 167 -4.95 7.88 17.70
N TRP A 168 -5.06 8.07 16.38
CA TRP A 168 -4.79 7.02 15.41
C TRP A 168 -3.30 6.67 15.32
N ALA A 169 -2.42 7.66 15.45
CA ALA A 169 -0.98 7.42 15.56
C ALA A 169 -0.64 6.53 16.77
N ALA A 170 -1.30 6.76 17.91
CA ALA A 170 -1.13 5.93 19.11
C ALA A 170 -1.63 4.48 18.93
N GLN A 171 -2.54 4.23 17.97
CA GLN A 171 -2.95 2.88 17.59
C GLN A 171 -1.94 2.19 16.63
N GLY A 172 -0.89 2.89 16.16
CA GLY A 172 0.09 2.37 15.24
C GLY A 172 -0.36 2.44 13.76
N VAL A 173 -1.29 3.34 13.44
CA VAL A 173 -1.72 3.58 12.05
C VAL A 173 -0.62 4.30 11.29
N ALA A 174 -0.14 3.69 10.20
CA ALA A 174 0.94 4.22 9.37
C ALA A 174 0.46 5.22 8.31
N PHE A 175 -0.70 4.98 7.73
CA PHE A 175 -1.32 5.90 6.78
C PHE A 175 -2.85 5.85 6.82
N VAL A 176 -3.47 6.89 6.26
CA VAL A 176 -4.92 7.02 6.09
C VAL A 176 -5.24 7.37 4.65
N THR A 177 -6.05 6.54 3.98
CA THR A 177 -6.72 6.92 2.73
C THR A 177 -7.85 7.88 3.08
N LEU A 178 -7.62 9.18 2.86
CA LEU A 178 -8.46 10.24 3.45
C LEU A 178 -9.87 10.28 2.86
N VAL A 179 -9.98 10.14 1.54
CA VAL A 179 -11.25 10.04 0.79
C VAL A 179 -11.33 8.65 0.19
N HIS A 180 -12.48 7.99 0.24
CA HIS A 180 -12.60 6.63 -0.29
C HIS A 180 -13.75 6.51 -1.32
N LEU A 181 -14.81 5.76 -1.04
CA LEU A 181 -15.84 5.44 -2.04
C LEU A 181 -16.86 6.57 -2.28
N VAL A 182 -16.95 7.54 -1.41
CA VAL A 182 -17.97 8.58 -1.45
C VAL A 182 -17.37 9.95 -1.14
N ASP A 183 -17.98 10.99 -1.72
CA ASP A 183 -17.64 12.36 -1.33
C ASP A 183 -17.85 12.53 0.17
N CYS A 184 -16.92 13.22 0.79
CA CYS A 184 -16.95 13.43 2.23
C CYS A 184 -16.51 14.85 2.61
N GLU A 185 -16.47 15.13 3.90
CA GLU A 185 -16.07 16.44 4.43
C GLU A 185 -14.68 16.91 4.03
N PHE A 186 -13.83 16.01 3.52
CA PHE A 186 -12.46 16.34 3.10
C PHE A 186 -12.35 16.69 1.61
N GLY A 187 -13.20 16.07 0.77
CA GLY A 187 -13.14 16.28 -0.68
C GLY A 187 -13.98 15.27 -1.45
N GLY A 188 -13.89 15.34 -2.77
CA GLY A 188 -14.60 14.48 -3.70
C GLY A 188 -13.86 13.18 -4.00
N ALA A 189 -14.60 12.08 -4.05
CA ALA A 189 -14.12 10.75 -4.42
C ALA A 189 -14.14 10.56 -5.94
N ALA A 190 -13.24 9.72 -6.45
CA ALA A 190 -13.27 9.23 -7.82
C ALA A 190 -14.33 8.13 -7.95
N ILE A 191 -15.50 8.50 -8.45
CA ILE A 191 -16.67 7.61 -8.50
C ILE A 191 -16.68 6.88 -9.83
N ALA A 192 -16.75 5.53 -9.78
CA ALA A 192 -16.92 4.73 -10.98
C ALA A 192 -18.23 5.10 -11.69
N PRO A 193 -18.27 5.09 -13.05
CA PRO A 193 -19.49 5.37 -13.79
C PRO A 193 -20.57 4.32 -13.52
N GLY A 194 -21.80 4.76 -13.27
CA GLY A 194 -22.96 3.88 -13.09
C GLY A 194 -24.03 4.49 -12.20
N LEU A 195 -25.27 3.99 -12.33
CA LEU A 195 -26.41 4.48 -11.56
C LEU A 195 -26.28 4.11 -10.08
N ALA A 196 -25.84 2.89 -9.78
CA ALA A 196 -25.69 2.39 -8.43
C ALA A 196 -24.67 3.21 -7.64
N THR A 197 -23.48 3.47 -8.23
CA THR A 197 -22.42 4.26 -7.61
C THR A 197 -22.83 5.71 -7.38
N ARG A 198 -23.62 6.30 -8.33
CA ARG A 198 -24.19 7.64 -8.16
C ARG A 198 -25.20 7.71 -7.04
N LEU A 199 -26.06 6.68 -6.89
CA LEU A 199 -27.05 6.61 -5.80
C LEU A 199 -26.35 6.43 -4.43
N ILE A 200 -25.32 5.61 -4.39
CA ILE A 200 -24.47 5.40 -3.22
C ILE A 200 -23.87 6.74 -2.78
N ASN A 201 -23.23 7.46 -3.69
CA ASN A 201 -22.61 8.76 -3.38
C ASN A 201 -23.65 9.82 -2.98
N ALA A 202 -24.80 9.89 -3.66
CA ALA A 202 -25.86 10.85 -3.34
C ALA A 202 -26.42 10.68 -1.92
N GLY A 203 -26.37 9.47 -1.36
CA GLY A 203 -26.76 9.20 0.03
C GLY A 203 -25.72 9.61 1.08
N ALA A 204 -24.47 9.74 0.69
CA ALA A 204 -23.33 9.93 1.60
C ALA A 204 -22.96 11.41 1.83
N SER A 205 -23.23 12.28 0.87
CA SER A 205 -22.88 13.71 0.93
C SER A 205 -23.99 14.55 0.32
N LYS A 206 -24.66 15.34 1.14
CA LYS A 206 -25.72 16.24 0.67
C LYS A 206 -25.24 17.58 0.16
N ASN A 207 -23.96 17.96 0.32
CA ASN A 207 -23.49 19.35 0.23
C ASN A 207 -22.18 19.57 -0.53
N LEU A 208 -21.61 18.56 -1.21
CA LEU A 208 -20.43 18.82 -2.02
C LEU A 208 -20.86 18.98 -3.48
N ASP A 209 -20.55 20.13 -4.02
CA ASP A 209 -20.65 20.37 -5.45
C ASP A 209 -19.64 19.44 -6.14
N LYS A 210 -20.07 18.68 -7.15
CA LYS A 210 -19.27 17.60 -7.78
C LYS A 210 -17.97 18.11 -8.43
N GLU A 211 -17.80 19.43 -8.51
CA GLU A 211 -16.62 20.11 -9.04
C GLU A 211 -15.69 20.66 -7.95
N GLU A 212 -16.04 20.53 -6.66
CA GLU A 212 -15.17 20.97 -5.58
C GLU A 212 -14.01 20.01 -5.36
N GLY A 213 -12.81 20.56 -5.18
CA GLY A 213 -11.61 19.81 -4.83
C GLY A 213 -11.51 19.51 -3.34
N LEU A 214 -10.31 19.61 -2.81
CA LEU A 214 -10.03 19.43 -1.39
C LEU A 214 -10.64 20.58 -0.57
N THR A 215 -11.46 20.25 0.42
CA THR A 215 -12.09 21.24 1.31
C THR A 215 -11.05 21.89 2.26
N PRO A 216 -11.40 23.01 2.93
CA PRO A 216 -10.57 23.54 4.01
C PRO A 216 -10.29 22.51 5.12
N LEU A 217 -11.30 21.72 5.51
CA LEU A 217 -11.12 20.64 6.49
C LEU A 217 -10.20 19.53 5.96
N GLY A 218 -10.28 19.21 4.67
CA GLY A 218 -9.36 18.25 4.04
C GLY A 218 -7.91 18.73 4.08
N ARG A 219 -7.66 20.02 3.85
CA ARG A 219 -6.33 20.64 3.96
C ARG A 219 -5.80 20.56 5.40
N ASP A 220 -6.66 20.82 6.38
CA ASP A 220 -6.31 20.68 7.80
C ASP A 220 -6.06 19.20 8.19
N ALA A 221 -6.90 18.28 7.72
CA ALA A 221 -6.74 16.86 8.00
C ALA A 221 -5.40 16.31 7.49
N ILE A 222 -4.95 16.71 6.30
CA ILE A 222 -3.61 16.34 5.78
C ILE A 222 -2.51 16.83 6.74
N ARG A 223 -2.59 18.08 7.21
CA ARG A 223 -1.61 18.64 8.16
C ARG A 223 -1.68 17.94 9.54
N TRP A 224 -2.87 17.65 10.05
CA TRP A 224 -3.04 16.92 11.32
C TRP A 224 -2.44 15.51 11.25
N LEU A 225 -2.71 14.78 10.17
CA LEU A 225 -2.10 13.47 9.95
C LEU A 225 -0.58 13.57 9.91
N ALA A 226 -0.05 14.53 9.15
CA ALA A 226 1.38 14.76 9.05
C ALA A 226 2.01 15.11 10.42
N ASN A 227 1.40 16.01 11.18
CA ASN A 227 1.83 16.38 12.53
C ASN A 227 1.74 15.22 13.52
N ALA A 228 0.86 14.26 13.29
CA ALA A 228 0.78 13.02 14.08
C ALA A 228 1.82 11.97 13.65
N GLY A 229 2.50 12.17 12.51
CA GLY A 229 3.44 11.21 11.94
C GLY A 229 2.77 10.13 11.08
N ILE A 230 1.57 10.38 10.59
CA ILE A 230 0.78 9.50 9.73
C ILE A 230 0.87 9.99 8.29
N LEU A 231 1.13 9.09 7.34
CA LEU A 231 1.09 9.40 5.92
C LEU A 231 -0.35 9.57 5.43
N THR A 232 -0.57 10.47 4.48
CA THR A 232 -1.85 10.57 3.78
C THR A 232 -1.76 9.85 2.44
N ASP A 233 -2.67 8.92 2.21
CA ASP A 233 -2.86 8.24 0.94
C ASP A 233 -3.89 9.01 0.11
N VAL A 234 -3.52 9.39 -1.11
CA VAL A 234 -4.36 10.17 -2.05
C VAL A 234 -5.20 9.28 -2.97
N THR A 235 -5.09 7.96 -2.81
CA THR A 235 -5.89 6.99 -3.55
C THR A 235 -7.38 7.26 -3.36
N HIS A 236 -8.20 6.96 -4.36
CA HIS A 236 -9.63 7.21 -4.42
C HIS A 236 -10.07 8.69 -4.56
N MET A 237 -9.20 9.66 -4.40
CA MET A 237 -9.55 11.06 -4.65
C MET A 237 -9.86 11.28 -6.13
N ASN A 238 -10.87 12.09 -6.44
CA ASN A 238 -11.07 12.57 -7.81
C ASN A 238 -9.88 13.47 -8.25
N ASP A 239 -9.75 13.72 -9.55
CA ASP A 239 -8.60 14.45 -10.10
C ASP A 239 -8.37 15.80 -9.43
N LYS A 240 -9.44 16.55 -9.15
CA LYS A 240 -9.34 17.87 -8.54
C LYS A 240 -8.96 17.82 -7.05
N THR A 241 -9.59 16.94 -6.29
CA THR A 241 -9.25 16.74 -4.86
C THR A 241 -7.80 16.29 -4.72
N ARG A 242 -7.35 15.39 -5.60
CA ARG A 242 -5.98 14.89 -5.62
C ARG A 242 -4.98 15.99 -5.98
N ALA A 243 -5.27 16.81 -7.01
CA ALA A 243 -4.41 17.92 -7.39
C ALA A 243 -4.24 18.92 -6.23
N ASP A 244 -5.34 19.30 -5.58
CA ASP A 244 -5.32 20.20 -4.43
C ASP A 244 -4.58 19.57 -3.22
N ALA A 245 -4.72 18.25 -3.00
CA ALA A 245 -4.03 17.52 -1.94
C ALA A 245 -2.52 17.48 -2.19
N LEU A 246 -2.10 17.19 -3.42
CA LEU A 246 -0.69 17.18 -3.81
C LEU A 246 -0.06 18.57 -3.67
N GLU A 247 -0.78 19.66 -3.99
CA GLU A 247 -0.33 21.04 -3.77
C GLU A 247 -0.11 21.33 -2.27
N VAL A 248 -1.04 20.90 -1.40
CA VAL A 248 -0.88 21.05 0.06
C VAL A 248 0.34 20.28 0.55
N MET A 249 0.53 19.06 0.08
CA MET A 249 1.65 18.21 0.47
C MET A 249 2.99 18.80 0.02
N GLU A 250 3.07 19.27 -1.24
CA GLU A 250 4.26 19.94 -1.79
C GLU A 250 4.64 21.18 -0.97
N THR A 251 3.65 22.06 -0.70
CA THR A 251 3.86 23.30 0.05
C THR A 251 4.37 23.04 1.47
N ASN A 252 3.98 21.92 2.10
CA ASN A 252 4.33 21.60 3.47
C ASN A 252 5.45 20.53 3.58
N GLY A 253 6.03 20.07 2.47
CA GLY A 253 7.09 19.04 2.48
C GLY A 253 6.60 17.68 2.95
N ILE A 254 5.32 17.36 2.73
CA ILE A 254 4.69 16.09 3.10
C ILE A 254 4.82 15.11 1.93
N PRO A 255 5.47 13.95 2.08
CA PRO A 255 5.61 12.98 1.00
C PRO A 255 4.26 12.31 0.67
N PRO A 256 3.76 12.42 -0.58
CA PRO A 256 2.50 11.80 -0.99
C PRO A 256 2.60 10.29 -1.12
N LEU A 257 1.54 9.58 -0.75
CA LEU A 257 1.39 8.15 -0.98
C LEU A 257 0.16 7.91 -1.87
N SER A 258 0.31 7.05 -2.91
CA SER A 258 -0.82 6.47 -3.65
C SER A 258 -0.67 4.96 -3.60
N THR A 259 -1.58 4.28 -2.90
CA THR A 259 -1.43 2.85 -2.58
C THR A 259 -1.97 1.92 -3.66
N HIS A 260 -2.99 2.35 -4.44
CA HIS A 260 -3.64 1.45 -5.41
C HIS A 260 -4.45 2.17 -6.51
N ASP A 261 -3.91 3.24 -7.07
CA ASP A 261 -4.49 3.86 -8.26
C ASP A 261 -3.90 3.26 -9.55
N GLY A 262 -4.71 3.27 -10.63
CA GLY A 262 -4.25 2.92 -11.96
C GLY A 262 -3.40 4.03 -12.59
N PHE A 263 -3.02 3.85 -13.86
CA PHE A 263 -2.27 4.83 -14.65
C PHE A 263 -3.11 5.27 -15.86
N LYS A 264 -3.54 6.53 -15.87
CA LYS A 264 -4.53 7.08 -16.81
C LYS A 264 -4.15 6.94 -18.29
N PRO A 265 -2.87 7.07 -18.67
CA PRO A 265 -2.47 6.89 -20.07
C PRO A 265 -2.69 5.49 -20.65
N ILE A 266 -2.77 4.47 -19.79
CA ILE A 266 -3.05 3.09 -20.24
C ILE A 266 -4.49 2.67 -19.95
N GLN A 267 -5.13 3.28 -18.96
CA GLN A 267 -6.49 2.94 -18.57
C GLN A 267 -7.22 4.20 -18.08
N ASN A 268 -8.08 4.77 -18.93
CA ASN A 268 -8.79 6.01 -18.63
C ASN A 268 -9.94 5.79 -17.64
N GLN A 269 -9.58 5.60 -16.36
CA GLN A 269 -10.51 5.47 -15.25
C GLN A 269 -10.49 6.72 -14.36
N PRO A 270 -11.59 7.08 -13.69
CA PRO A 270 -11.65 8.27 -12.83
C PRO A 270 -10.61 8.30 -11.69
N ARG A 271 -10.21 7.12 -11.19
CA ARG A 271 -9.21 6.97 -10.12
C ARG A 271 -7.77 7.02 -10.62
N ALA A 272 -7.55 6.73 -11.92
CA ALA A 272 -6.20 6.55 -12.43
C ALA A 272 -5.38 7.85 -12.35
N LEU A 273 -4.11 7.74 -11.99
CA LEU A 273 -3.14 8.84 -11.92
C LEU A 273 -2.81 9.35 -13.32
N THR A 274 -2.79 10.66 -13.50
CA THR A 274 -2.20 11.27 -14.68
C THR A 274 -0.67 11.23 -14.63
N GLU A 275 -0.01 11.44 -15.77
CA GLU A 275 1.46 11.55 -15.84
C GLU A 275 1.97 12.66 -14.91
N ASP A 276 1.34 13.84 -14.94
CA ASP A 276 1.71 14.96 -14.08
C ASP A 276 1.59 14.64 -12.59
N GLN A 277 0.55 13.91 -12.20
CA GLN A 277 0.36 13.47 -10.80
C GLN A 277 1.43 12.48 -10.37
N VAL A 278 1.81 11.54 -11.24
CA VAL A 278 2.93 10.62 -10.96
C VAL A 278 4.23 11.40 -10.78
N VAL A 279 4.52 12.35 -11.69
CA VAL A 279 5.70 13.23 -11.58
C VAL A 279 5.68 14.00 -10.26
N GLN A 280 4.56 14.60 -9.90
CA GLN A 280 4.42 15.39 -8.66
C GLN A 280 4.61 14.53 -7.41
N ILE A 281 4.06 13.31 -7.38
CA ILE A 281 4.25 12.36 -6.26
C ILE A 281 5.74 12.06 -6.07
N TYR A 282 6.46 11.65 -7.13
CA TYR A 282 7.86 11.31 -7.00
C TYR A 282 8.76 12.52 -6.72
N ARG A 283 8.50 13.68 -7.32
CA ARG A 283 9.23 14.93 -7.06
C ARG A 283 9.16 15.33 -5.58
N ASN A 284 8.06 15.01 -4.91
CA ASN A 284 7.84 15.29 -3.48
C ASN A 284 8.24 14.11 -2.57
N ASN A 285 9.18 13.26 -3.01
CA ASN A 285 9.64 12.09 -2.26
C ASN A 285 8.53 11.09 -1.90
N GLY A 286 7.44 11.10 -2.64
CA GLY A 286 6.33 10.18 -2.49
C GLY A 286 6.57 8.82 -3.13
N MET A 287 5.53 7.99 -3.13
CA MET A 287 5.54 6.66 -3.72
C MET A 287 4.19 6.32 -4.36
N VAL A 288 4.25 5.66 -5.50
CA VAL A 288 3.10 5.04 -6.16
C VAL A 288 3.18 3.53 -5.98
N ALA A 289 2.06 2.91 -5.59
CA ALA A 289 1.89 1.47 -5.66
C ALA A 289 0.76 1.12 -6.65
N LEU A 290 0.91 0.00 -7.34
CA LEU A 290 0.02 -0.41 -8.41
C LEU A 290 -0.87 -1.57 -7.94
N PRO A 291 -2.17 -1.53 -8.27
CA PRO A 291 -3.07 -2.61 -7.93
C PRO A 291 -2.79 -3.86 -8.79
N ILE A 292 -2.81 -5.03 -8.17
CA ILE A 292 -2.86 -6.33 -8.84
C ILE A 292 -4.28 -6.89 -8.88
N SER A 293 -5.26 -6.02 -8.68
CA SER A 293 -6.70 -6.31 -8.61
C SER A 293 -7.48 -5.22 -9.36
N GLY A 294 -8.77 -5.39 -9.50
CA GLY A 294 -9.67 -4.36 -10.00
C GLY A 294 -9.28 -3.76 -11.35
N PHE A 295 -8.48 -2.71 -11.34
CA PHE A 295 -8.05 -2.01 -12.57
C PHE A 295 -7.28 -2.90 -13.54
N THR A 296 -6.31 -3.67 -13.06
CA THR A 296 -5.50 -4.55 -13.90
C THR A 296 -6.30 -5.72 -14.48
N CYS A 297 -7.51 -5.94 -13.98
CA CYS A 297 -8.43 -6.97 -14.49
C CYS A 297 -9.39 -6.45 -15.56
N GLN A 298 -9.26 -5.18 -15.97
CA GLN A 298 -10.11 -4.54 -16.99
C GLN A 298 -9.38 -4.36 -18.32
N PRO A 299 -10.07 -4.32 -19.45
CA PRO A 299 -9.45 -4.06 -20.75
C PRO A 299 -8.69 -2.74 -20.77
N TYR A 300 -7.56 -2.71 -21.49
CA TYR A 300 -6.74 -1.52 -21.67
C TYR A 300 -7.07 -0.80 -22.97
N GLU A 301 -7.08 0.53 -22.89
CA GLU A 301 -7.13 1.43 -24.04
C GLU A 301 -5.92 2.37 -23.98
N PRO A 302 -4.69 1.86 -24.21
CA PRO A 302 -3.48 2.64 -24.01
C PRO A 302 -3.37 3.77 -25.03
N ALA A 303 -2.86 4.92 -24.57
CA ALA A 303 -2.43 6.00 -25.46
C ALA A 303 -1.39 5.49 -26.47
N ALA A 304 -1.29 6.16 -27.62
CA ALA A 304 -0.51 5.66 -28.77
C ALA A 304 0.95 5.29 -28.43
N HIS A 305 1.60 6.06 -27.56
CA HIS A 305 3.00 5.80 -27.17
C HIS A 305 3.17 4.59 -26.24
N TYR A 306 2.14 4.19 -25.48
CA TYR A 306 2.17 2.95 -24.68
C TYR A 306 1.71 1.72 -25.48
N ARG A 307 1.07 1.90 -26.63
CA ARG A 307 0.64 0.79 -27.49
C ARG A 307 1.81 -0.05 -27.98
N GLN A 308 2.96 0.59 -28.30
CA GLN A 308 4.15 -0.11 -28.71
C GLN A 308 4.68 -1.06 -27.62
N LEU A 309 4.59 -0.68 -26.36
CA LEU A 309 4.96 -1.55 -25.22
C LEU A 309 4.02 -2.75 -25.17
N LEU A 310 2.71 -2.54 -25.29
CA LEU A 310 1.73 -3.63 -25.31
C LEU A 310 1.95 -4.58 -26.50
N ASP A 311 2.20 -4.03 -27.68
CA ASP A 311 2.46 -4.80 -28.92
C ASP A 311 3.78 -5.59 -28.86
N SER A 312 4.72 -5.20 -27.98
CA SER A 312 5.97 -5.93 -27.77
C SER A 312 5.80 -7.19 -26.92
N MET A 313 4.71 -7.30 -26.17
CA MET A 313 4.38 -8.48 -25.37
C MET A 313 3.85 -9.59 -26.28
N LYS A 314 4.68 -10.62 -26.53
CA LYS A 314 4.41 -11.67 -27.53
C LYS A 314 3.13 -12.46 -27.31
N THR A 315 2.75 -12.66 -26.04
CA THR A 315 1.56 -13.42 -25.63
C THR A 315 0.88 -12.67 -24.49
N TYR A 316 0.03 -11.72 -24.85
CA TYR A 316 -0.71 -10.93 -23.86
C TYR A 316 -2.11 -11.51 -23.62
N CYS A 317 -2.44 -11.73 -22.37
CA CYS A 317 -3.76 -12.13 -21.92
C CYS A 317 -4.36 -11.04 -21.03
N ASP A 318 -5.34 -10.33 -21.55
CA ASP A 318 -5.99 -9.23 -20.86
C ASP A 318 -6.64 -9.70 -19.54
N GLY A 319 -6.48 -8.91 -18.47
CA GLY A 319 -7.01 -9.21 -17.14
C GLY A 319 -6.23 -10.27 -16.36
N SER A 320 -5.13 -10.82 -16.89
CA SER A 320 -4.24 -11.76 -16.21
C SER A 320 -3.01 -11.05 -15.59
N VAL A 321 -2.03 -11.82 -15.13
CA VAL A 321 -0.74 -11.29 -14.68
C VAL A 321 -0.04 -10.43 -15.73
N ASP A 322 -0.31 -10.65 -17.02
CA ASP A 322 0.23 -9.83 -18.12
C ASP A 322 -0.26 -8.38 -18.04
N SER A 323 -1.49 -8.16 -17.59
CA SER A 323 -2.02 -6.82 -17.39
C SER A 323 -1.28 -6.05 -16.29
N TYR A 324 -0.93 -6.73 -15.19
CA TYR A 324 -0.08 -6.13 -14.17
C TYR A 324 1.33 -5.85 -14.70
N GLN A 325 1.93 -6.81 -15.44
CA GLN A 325 3.22 -6.62 -16.09
C GLN A 325 3.22 -5.37 -16.99
N PHE A 326 2.22 -5.23 -17.84
CA PHE A 326 2.08 -4.06 -18.73
C PHE A 326 1.98 -2.76 -17.93
N THR A 327 1.11 -2.72 -16.91
CA THR A 327 0.94 -1.54 -16.05
C THR A 327 2.25 -1.16 -15.36
N TYR A 328 2.92 -2.16 -14.78
CA TYR A 328 4.20 -1.95 -14.10
C TYR A 328 5.27 -1.40 -15.05
N LEU A 329 5.45 -2.02 -16.22
CA LEU A 329 6.43 -1.58 -17.21
C LEU A 329 6.10 -0.18 -17.76
N ALA A 330 4.82 0.14 -17.97
CA ALA A 330 4.40 1.45 -18.43
C ALA A 330 4.78 2.54 -17.42
N VAL A 331 4.45 2.35 -16.14
CA VAL A 331 4.80 3.32 -15.08
C VAL A 331 6.31 3.37 -14.85
N LYS A 332 7.00 2.21 -14.84
CA LYS A 332 8.45 2.16 -14.68
C LYS A 332 9.17 2.94 -15.77
N ASN A 333 8.85 2.66 -17.05
CA ASN A 333 9.47 3.32 -18.18
C ASN A 333 9.16 4.83 -18.20
N PHE A 334 7.93 5.21 -17.84
CA PHE A 334 7.54 6.61 -17.72
C PHE A 334 8.41 7.33 -16.69
N VAL A 335 8.49 6.83 -15.47
CA VAL A 335 9.27 7.48 -14.39
C VAL A 335 10.77 7.49 -14.73
N GLU A 336 11.32 6.40 -15.27
CA GLU A 336 12.73 6.33 -15.67
C GLU A 336 13.09 7.28 -16.82
N SER A 337 12.13 7.65 -17.67
CA SER A 337 12.34 8.62 -18.76
C SER A 337 12.40 10.08 -18.29
N HIS A 338 11.99 10.37 -17.05
CA HIS A 338 11.98 11.71 -16.46
C HIS A 338 13.25 11.98 -15.66
N ALA A 339 14.30 12.45 -16.36
CA ALA A 339 15.61 12.75 -15.74
C ALA A 339 15.52 13.77 -14.57
N GLU A 340 14.56 14.69 -14.62
CA GLU A 340 14.28 15.67 -13.59
C GLU A 340 13.82 15.06 -12.26
N LEU A 341 13.35 13.81 -12.27
CA LEU A 341 13.00 13.07 -11.05
C LEU A 341 14.21 12.41 -10.38
N GLY A 342 15.42 12.55 -10.97
CA GLY A 342 16.65 12.01 -10.41
C GLY A 342 16.79 10.49 -10.50
N TYR A 343 16.04 9.82 -11.38
CA TYR A 343 15.94 8.35 -11.44
C TYR A 343 16.67 7.71 -12.62
N SER A 344 17.63 8.41 -13.23
CA SER A 344 18.38 7.81 -14.32
C SER A 344 19.22 6.61 -13.83
N ALA A 345 19.42 5.61 -14.70
CA ALA A 345 20.21 4.42 -14.40
C ALA A 345 21.67 4.71 -14.00
N SER A 346 22.16 5.93 -14.25
CA SER A 346 23.50 6.41 -13.90
C SER A 346 23.66 6.91 -12.48
N LEU A 347 22.58 6.97 -11.67
CA LEU A 347 22.65 7.49 -10.30
C LEU A 347 23.25 6.47 -9.32
N PRO A 348 23.95 6.95 -8.27
CA PRO A 348 24.45 6.10 -7.19
C PRO A 348 23.32 5.29 -6.54
N ASP A 349 23.64 4.07 -6.08
CA ASP A 349 22.64 3.17 -5.46
C ASP A 349 21.93 3.78 -4.25
N SER A 350 22.59 4.72 -3.55
CA SER A 350 21.98 5.46 -2.43
C SER A 350 20.79 6.34 -2.86
N VAL A 351 20.77 6.79 -4.12
CA VAL A 351 19.69 7.61 -4.68
C VAL A 351 18.65 6.73 -5.38
N LYS A 352 19.04 5.57 -5.92
CA LYS A 352 18.14 4.60 -6.54
C LYS A 352 17.11 4.01 -5.56
N VAL A 353 17.36 4.09 -4.25
CA VAL A 353 16.38 3.72 -3.23
C VAL A 353 15.10 4.55 -3.34
N ASP A 354 15.18 5.77 -3.84
CA ASP A 354 14.00 6.62 -4.01
C ASP A 354 13.14 6.20 -5.21
N PHE A 355 13.72 5.51 -6.20
CA PHE A 355 12.95 4.90 -7.27
C PHE A 355 12.41 3.54 -6.84
N SER A 356 11.16 3.52 -6.51
CA SER A 356 10.42 2.34 -6.11
C SER A 356 8.98 2.42 -6.60
N ILE A 357 8.44 1.29 -6.98
CA ILE A 357 7.02 1.14 -7.32
C ILE A 357 6.48 0.06 -6.38
N GLY A 358 5.51 0.41 -5.54
CA GLY A 358 4.85 -0.56 -4.67
C GLY A 358 3.83 -1.41 -5.42
N PHE A 359 3.28 -2.39 -4.74
CA PHE A 359 2.09 -3.11 -5.18
C PHE A 359 1.07 -3.22 -4.05
N GLN A 360 -0.15 -3.54 -4.43
CA GLN A 360 -1.25 -3.70 -3.51
C GLN A 360 -2.19 -4.78 -4.03
N SER A 361 -2.56 -5.73 -3.18
CA SER A 361 -3.41 -6.85 -3.57
C SER A 361 -4.89 -6.56 -3.44
N ASP A 362 -5.29 -5.80 -2.44
CA ASP A 362 -6.68 -5.60 -2.06
C ASP A 362 -7.44 -6.91 -1.76
N PHE A 363 -6.70 -7.94 -1.28
CA PHE A 363 -7.34 -9.19 -0.93
C PHE A 363 -8.48 -8.97 0.07
N ASN A 364 -9.63 -9.55 -0.22
CA ASN A 364 -10.87 -9.40 0.52
C ASN A 364 -11.49 -7.98 0.45
N GLY A 365 -11.05 -7.13 -0.48
CA GLY A 365 -11.55 -5.75 -0.70
C GLY A 365 -12.77 -5.65 -1.62
N TRP A 366 -13.51 -6.74 -1.83
CA TRP A 366 -14.68 -6.79 -2.72
C TRP A 366 -14.34 -6.56 -4.20
N LEU A 367 -13.21 -7.08 -4.63
CA LEU A 367 -12.72 -6.97 -6.01
C LEU A 367 -12.38 -8.34 -6.58
N ASN A 368 -12.34 -8.43 -7.91
CA ASN A 368 -11.73 -9.56 -8.61
C ASN A 368 -10.23 -9.31 -8.76
N HIS A 369 -9.48 -10.39 -8.81
CA HIS A 369 -8.04 -10.40 -9.07
C HIS A 369 -7.72 -10.90 -10.47
N SER A 370 -6.43 -10.91 -10.82
CA SER A 370 -5.97 -11.38 -12.12
C SER A 370 -6.50 -12.78 -12.43
N ARG A 371 -7.14 -12.92 -13.58
CA ARG A 371 -7.64 -14.22 -14.07
C ARG A 371 -6.50 -15.11 -14.55
N PRO A 372 -6.74 -16.42 -14.73
CA PRO A 372 -5.80 -17.32 -15.39
C PRO A 372 -5.43 -16.82 -16.80
N ARG A 373 -4.23 -17.19 -17.26
CA ARG A 373 -3.82 -17.05 -18.66
C ARG A 373 -4.34 -18.21 -19.51
N TYR A 374 -4.35 -19.42 -18.92
CA TYR A 374 -4.70 -20.68 -19.56
C TYR A 374 -5.94 -21.33 -18.96
N GLY A 375 -6.63 -22.14 -19.74
CA GLY A 375 -7.80 -22.88 -19.31
C GLY A 375 -9.12 -22.18 -19.62
N PRO A 376 -10.24 -22.66 -19.04
CA PRO A 376 -11.59 -22.19 -19.37
C PRO A 376 -11.81 -20.68 -19.15
N ASP A 377 -11.17 -20.11 -18.13
CA ASP A 377 -11.27 -18.70 -17.79
C ASP A 377 -10.10 -17.87 -18.34
N GLY A 378 -9.16 -18.51 -19.03
CA GLY A 378 -7.98 -17.88 -19.61
C GLY A 378 -8.19 -17.44 -21.06
N CYS A 379 -7.11 -16.88 -21.64
CA CYS A 379 -7.06 -16.51 -23.06
C CYS A 379 -6.60 -17.64 -23.95
N PHE A 380 -5.89 -18.61 -23.39
CA PHE A 380 -5.22 -19.70 -24.12
C PHE A 380 -5.69 -21.07 -23.66
N ALA A 381 -5.70 -22.04 -24.57
CA ALA A 381 -5.96 -23.42 -24.22
C ALA A 381 -4.76 -24.01 -23.43
N LEU A 382 -5.06 -24.95 -22.51
CA LEU A 382 -4.01 -25.73 -21.87
C LEU A 382 -3.39 -26.70 -22.89
N ASP A 383 -2.06 -26.74 -22.89
CA ASP A 383 -1.29 -27.75 -23.60
C ASP A 383 -0.83 -28.80 -22.57
N PRO A 384 -1.25 -30.07 -22.69
CA PRO A 384 -0.93 -31.10 -21.73
C PRO A 384 0.57 -31.43 -21.63
N ASP A 385 1.35 -31.05 -22.64
CA ASP A 385 2.80 -31.27 -22.68
C ASP A 385 3.61 -30.08 -22.10
N SER A 386 2.93 -29.00 -21.70
CA SER A 386 3.54 -27.80 -21.14
C SER A 386 3.46 -27.76 -19.63
N THR A 387 4.43 -27.09 -19.01
CA THR A 387 4.41 -26.75 -17.58
C THR A 387 4.03 -25.30 -17.39
N TYR A 388 3.21 -25.04 -16.39
CA TYR A 388 2.68 -23.71 -16.08
C TYR A 388 2.98 -23.32 -14.64
N GLU A 389 3.23 -22.05 -14.40
CA GLU A 389 3.21 -21.52 -13.05
C GLU A 389 1.77 -21.54 -12.49
N PRO A 390 1.58 -21.74 -11.18
CA PRO A 390 0.25 -21.74 -10.58
C PRO A 390 -0.57 -20.49 -10.91
N ILE A 391 0.04 -19.31 -10.99
CA ILE A 391 -0.62 -18.05 -11.37
C ILE A 391 -1.19 -18.09 -12.79
N GLU A 392 -0.58 -18.85 -13.69
CA GLU A 392 -1.00 -18.93 -15.08
C GLU A 392 -2.28 -19.76 -15.28
N ILE A 393 -2.56 -20.69 -14.37
CA ILE A 393 -3.72 -21.61 -14.45
C ILE A 393 -4.79 -21.35 -13.40
N GLN A 394 -4.47 -20.63 -12.31
CA GLN A 394 -5.42 -20.32 -11.22
C GLN A 394 -5.78 -18.83 -11.20
N GLY A 395 -4.99 -17.97 -11.86
CA GLY A 395 -5.03 -16.55 -11.62
C GLY A 395 -4.59 -16.23 -10.18
N LEU A 396 -4.78 -15.02 -9.72
CA LEU A 396 -4.41 -14.62 -8.37
C LEU A 396 -5.55 -14.92 -7.39
N ALA A 397 -5.78 -16.21 -7.11
CA ALA A 397 -6.90 -16.65 -6.30
C ALA A 397 -6.72 -16.41 -4.79
N HIS A 398 -5.49 -16.28 -4.28
CA HIS A 398 -5.20 -16.08 -2.85
C HIS A 398 -3.75 -15.60 -2.65
N PRO A 399 -3.39 -15.05 -1.47
CA PRO A 399 -2.04 -14.54 -1.20
C PRO A 399 -0.90 -15.53 -1.41
N GLY A 400 -1.15 -16.82 -1.23
CA GLY A 400 -0.15 -17.89 -1.48
C GLY A 400 0.26 -18.04 -2.95
N LEU A 401 -0.41 -17.37 -3.89
CA LEU A 401 -0.03 -17.32 -5.31
C LEU A 401 0.85 -16.12 -5.69
N LEU A 402 1.07 -15.19 -4.76
CA LEU A 402 1.98 -14.06 -5.00
C LEU A 402 3.41 -14.51 -5.37
N PRO A 403 4.02 -15.54 -4.72
CA PRO A 403 5.32 -16.04 -5.17
C PRO A 403 5.33 -16.44 -6.65
N SER A 404 4.32 -17.18 -7.08
CA SER A 404 4.19 -17.60 -8.47
C SER A 404 4.00 -16.42 -9.44
N GLN A 405 3.36 -15.33 -9.00
CA GLN A 405 3.28 -14.10 -9.79
C GLN A 405 4.66 -13.45 -9.98
N TRP A 406 5.47 -13.41 -8.91
CA TRP A 406 6.82 -12.84 -8.99
C TRP A 406 7.74 -13.72 -9.84
N ASP A 407 7.69 -15.05 -9.67
CA ASP A 407 8.45 -16.01 -10.48
C ASP A 407 8.09 -15.90 -11.96
N TYR A 408 6.80 -15.75 -12.28
CA TYR A 408 6.34 -15.51 -13.65
C TYR A 408 6.96 -14.23 -14.22
N LEU A 409 6.87 -13.12 -13.53
CA LEU A 409 7.38 -11.83 -14.00
C LEU A 409 8.91 -11.85 -14.18
N GLU A 410 9.66 -12.47 -13.26
CA GLU A 410 11.11 -12.64 -13.39
C GLU A 410 11.48 -13.52 -14.58
N ARG A 411 10.73 -14.58 -14.84
CA ARG A 411 10.89 -15.44 -16.03
C ARG A 411 10.65 -14.67 -17.33
N GLU A 412 9.71 -13.73 -17.33
CA GLU A 412 9.47 -12.82 -18.44
C GLU A 412 10.51 -11.67 -18.55
N GLY A 413 11.55 -11.69 -17.71
CA GLY A 413 12.64 -10.71 -17.71
C GLY A 413 12.32 -9.36 -17.08
N VAL A 414 11.27 -9.30 -16.26
CA VAL A 414 10.86 -8.07 -15.55
C VAL A 414 11.78 -7.84 -14.35
N ASP A 415 12.41 -6.67 -14.27
CA ASP A 415 13.17 -6.24 -13.10
C ASP A 415 12.21 -5.85 -11.96
N LEU A 416 12.13 -6.67 -10.92
CA LEU A 416 11.30 -6.46 -9.73
C LEU A 416 12.02 -5.69 -8.60
N SER A 417 13.25 -5.22 -8.82
CA SER A 417 13.98 -4.47 -7.78
C SER A 417 13.24 -3.22 -7.31
N PRO A 418 12.56 -2.43 -8.17
CA PRO A 418 11.74 -1.30 -7.71
C PRO A 418 10.62 -1.73 -6.76
N ILE A 419 10.00 -2.90 -6.98
CA ILE A 419 8.96 -3.41 -6.09
C ILE A 419 9.55 -3.79 -4.73
N ARG A 420 10.69 -4.49 -4.69
CA ARG A 420 11.36 -4.84 -3.42
C ARG A 420 11.84 -3.61 -2.67
N ARG A 421 12.29 -2.55 -3.37
CA ARG A 421 12.69 -1.28 -2.76
C ARG A 421 11.53 -0.49 -2.16
N SER A 422 10.27 -0.76 -2.58
CA SER A 422 9.11 -0.02 -2.10
C SER A 422 8.93 -0.14 -0.58
N SER A 423 9.30 -1.27 0.02
CA SER A 423 9.27 -1.43 1.48
C SER A 423 10.21 -0.47 2.19
N GLU A 424 11.44 -0.33 1.70
CA GLU A 424 12.40 0.63 2.26
C GLU A 424 11.95 2.08 2.03
N LYS A 425 11.43 2.40 0.84
CA LYS A 425 10.90 3.72 0.54
C LYS A 425 9.76 4.09 1.48
N PHE A 426 8.79 3.19 1.66
CA PHE A 426 7.69 3.40 2.59
C PHE A 426 8.19 3.66 4.03
N LEU A 427 9.12 2.84 4.52
CA LEU A 427 9.66 3.01 5.86
C LEU A 427 10.37 4.35 6.03
N ARG A 428 11.15 4.81 5.03
CA ARG A 428 11.80 6.12 5.05
C ARG A 428 10.81 7.28 5.03
N MET A 429 9.74 7.17 4.24
CA MET A 429 8.65 8.16 4.23
C MET A 429 8.02 8.24 5.63
N TRP A 430 7.72 7.11 6.24
CA TRP A 430 7.13 7.06 7.58
C TRP A 430 8.09 7.56 8.66
N GLU A 431 9.39 7.20 8.61
CA GLU A 431 10.44 7.75 9.48
C GLU A 431 10.55 9.27 9.36
N TYR A 432 10.49 9.78 8.13
CA TYR A 432 10.52 11.22 7.88
C TYR A 432 9.33 11.93 8.55
N MET A 433 8.12 11.38 8.44
CA MET A 433 6.92 11.92 9.09
C MET A 433 7.08 11.95 10.62
N LEU A 434 7.54 10.84 11.20
CA LEU A 434 7.75 10.74 12.65
C LEU A 434 8.84 11.70 13.15
N LYS A 435 9.91 11.89 12.39
CA LYS A 435 11.01 12.80 12.72
C LYS A 435 10.57 14.27 12.70
N ASN A 436 9.67 14.63 11.79
CA ASN A 436 9.18 16.00 11.61
C ASN A 436 7.79 16.22 12.25
N LYS A 437 7.36 15.32 13.12
CA LYS A 437 6.10 15.41 13.84
C LYS A 437 5.94 16.77 14.53
N GLY A 438 4.80 17.43 14.32
CA GLY A 438 4.47 18.73 14.88
C GLY A 438 5.09 19.93 14.13
N SER A 439 5.67 19.73 12.93
CA SER A 439 6.31 20.82 12.15
C SER A 439 5.63 21.13 10.81
N PHE A 440 4.52 20.46 10.49
CA PHE A 440 3.80 20.63 9.23
C PHE A 440 2.66 21.65 9.28
#